data_419f3b7690ac8991abac6534f11f8cfe
#
_entry.id   419f3b7690ac8991abac6534f11f8cfe
#
_cell.length_a   1.000
_cell.length_b   1.000
_cell.length_c   1.000
_cell.angle_alpha   90.00
_cell.angle_beta   90.00
_cell.angle_gamma   90.00
#
_symmetry.space_group_name_H-M   'P 1'
#
loop_
_entity.id
_entity.type
_entity.pdbx_description
1 polymer ?
#
loop_
_entity_poly.entity_id
_entity_poly.type
_entity_poly.pdbx_seq_one_letter_code
_entity_poly.pdbx_strand_id
1 'polypeptide(L)'
;MSPTNPELRQFITKYFSDEELEALCFDYFPEALNDFGGGMSKNRKVIALIGHCERRGRLPDLHAALERERAEAWNRTFAPQPVETPRRDVSPAALERDPRQIFLSHATADAEFAHTLAADLRAEGWRVWIAPESIQPGEKWVEAIDRGLETSGVFVVVLTPAAVASRWVNTETDAAVEMQHEGLITFIPLDVTESRPKRLWRQYQYISFRGSYEVGLDALLRRLDGEPSAPVSLPTTPSPPLPRTPAPDRRIHEKTGIELVRIPAGPFLYGSSDADKMARDNEKPQRMVDLPEYWIGRYPVTNAQFARFAAATGHKTTAEQLGQGGVWTGSKWEWVKGSDWRHPGGPATSLDGKESHPVVQVSWDDAKAFCDWAGLALPTEEQWEKAARGMDGRVWPWGNEQPTPTVERCNSNMNIGTTTPVGNYSPHGDNPFGCADMGGNVWEWTASWYVEGQTRVVRGGSWTSPLEQCRCALRRRYNPDRRNAYSGFRVLAAPS
;
A
#
# COMPACT_ATOMS: atom_id res chain seq x y z
N MET A 1 -25.55 -12.59 29.41
CA MET A 1 -26.42 -11.42 29.67
C MET A 1 -26.33 -10.48 28.50
N SER A 2 -27.43 -9.89 28.03
CA SER A 2 -27.35 -8.89 26.96
C SER A 2 -26.72 -7.62 27.49
N PRO A 3 -25.86 -6.95 26.69
CA PRO A 3 -25.22 -5.70 27.09
C PRO A 3 -26.22 -4.61 27.46
N THR A 4 -25.90 -3.83 28.47
CA THR A 4 -26.68 -2.65 28.87
C THR A 4 -26.41 -1.46 27.95
N ASN A 5 -27.30 -0.48 27.90
CA ASN A 5 -27.11 0.73 27.08
C ASN A 5 -25.81 1.50 27.38
N PRO A 6 -25.35 1.64 28.66
CA PRO A 6 -24.04 2.22 28.95
C PRO A 6 -22.86 1.42 28.34
N GLU A 7 -22.89 0.09 28.41
CA GLU A 7 -21.87 -0.79 27.86
C GLU A 7 -21.86 -0.74 26.37
N LEU A 8 -23.01 -0.73 25.69
CA LEU A 8 -23.11 -0.52 24.24
C LEU A 8 -22.55 0.84 23.83
N ARG A 9 -22.82 1.88 24.60
CA ARG A 9 -22.27 3.22 24.34
C ARG A 9 -20.75 3.22 24.41
N GLN A 10 -20.17 2.61 25.43
CA GLN A 10 -18.71 2.50 25.57
C GLN A 10 -18.12 1.68 24.41
N PHE A 11 -18.74 0.57 24.06
CA PHE A 11 -18.32 -0.28 22.96
C PHE A 11 -18.30 0.47 21.62
N ILE A 12 -19.42 1.09 21.24
CA ILE A 12 -19.52 1.82 19.97
C ILE A 12 -18.52 2.99 19.94
N THR A 13 -18.41 3.74 21.04
CA THR A 13 -17.48 4.87 21.13
C THR A 13 -16.03 4.44 20.97
N LYS A 14 -15.66 3.27 21.48
CA LYS A 14 -14.30 2.74 21.47
C LYS A 14 -13.92 2.12 20.12
N TYR A 15 -14.82 1.37 19.48
CA TYR A 15 -14.50 0.49 18.35
C TYR A 15 -15.00 0.96 16.99
N PHE A 16 -15.76 2.07 16.92
CA PHE A 16 -16.22 2.65 15.66
C PHE A 16 -15.75 4.10 15.54
N SER A 17 -15.35 4.54 14.36
CA SER A 17 -15.20 5.96 14.03
C SER A 17 -16.56 6.64 13.84
N ASP A 18 -16.59 7.96 13.63
CA ASP A 18 -17.84 8.68 13.33
C ASP A 18 -18.44 8.24 11.98
N GLU A 19 -17.57 8.04 10.99
CA GLU A 19 -17.93 7.60 9.65
C GLU A 19 -18.40 6.14 9.64
N GLU A 20 -17.73 5.26 10.38
CA GLU A 20 -18.13 3.85 10.51
C GLU A 20 -19.48 3.70 11.25
N LEU A 21 -19.77 4.60 12.19
CA LEU A 21 -21.07 4.64 12.86
C LEU A 21 -22.18 5.07 11.89
N GLU A 22 -21.92 6.05 11.02
CA GLU A 22 -22.88 6.45 9.98
C GLU A 22 -23.07 5.32 8.97
N ALA A 23 -22.01 4.63 8.54
CA ALA A 23 -22.09 3.47 7.65
C ALA A 23 -22.91 2.33 8.29
N LEU A 24 -22.66 2.01 9.57
CA LEU A 24 -23.45 1.04 10.33
C LEU A 24 -24.95 1.41 10.35
N CYS A 25 -25.26 2.69 10.55
CA CYS A 25 -26.63 3.15 10.52
C CYS A 25 -27.24 3.04 9.12
N PHE A 26 -26.49 3.40 8.09
CA PHE A 26 -26.95 3.30 6.70
C PHE A 26 -27.29 1.84 6.31
N ASP A 27 -26.44 0.89 6.70
CA ASP A 27 -26.58 -0.52 6.34
C ASP A 27 -27.69 -1.24 7.15
N TYR A 28 -27.80 -0.94 8.44
CA TYR A 28 -28.67 -1.71 9.36
C TYR A 28 -29.84 -0.91 9.95
N PHE A 29 -29.71 0.41 10.06
CA PHE A 29 -30.67 1.30 10.73
C PHE A 29 -30.86 2.61 9.98
N PRO A 30 -31.22 2.60 8.67
CA PRO A 30 -31.26 3.82 7.85
C PRO A 30 -32.20 4.90 8.42
N GLU A 31 -33.22 4.48 9.17
CA GLU A 31 -34.14 5.41 9.80
C GLU A 31 -33.53 6.18 10.98
N ALA A 32 -32.48 5.61 11.63
CA ALA A 32 -31.76 6.27 12.72
C ALA A 32 -30.93 7.47 12.22
N LEU A 33 -30.54 7.49 10.94
CA LEU A 33 -29.85 8.63 10.33
C LEU A 33 -30.69 9.90 10.35
N ASN A 34 -32.02 9.78 10.33
CA ASN A 34 -32.94 10.93 10.42
C ASN A 34 -32.89 11.60 11.80
N ASP A 35 -32.42 10.88 12.82
CA ASP A 35 -32.24 11.38 14.19
C ASP A 35 -30.89 12.11 14.34
N PHE A 36 -30.00 12.08 13.31
CA PHE A 36 -28.71 12.75 13.30
C PHE A 36 -28.83 14.15 12.75
N GLY A 37 -28.72 15.16 13.60
CA GLY A 37 -28.67 16.56 13.18
C GLY A 37 -27.32 16.94 12.56
N GLY A 38 -27.32 17.91 11.63
CA GLY A 38 -26.07 18.43 11.03
C GLY A 38 -25.09 18.91 12.11
N GLY A 39 -23.84 18.40 12.07
CA GLY A 39 -22.79 18.73 13.05
C GLY A 39 -22.93 18.02 14.42
N MET A 40 -23.73 16.97 14.49
CA MET A 40 -23.86 16.18 15.71
C MET A 40 -22.55 15.44 16.04
N SER A 41 -22.06 15.55 17.29
CA SER A 41 -20.86 14.82 17.70
C SER A 41 -21.11 13.31 17.78
N LYS A 42 -20.06 12.51 17.58
CA LYS A 42 -20.09 11.04 17.65
C LYS A 42 -20.84 10.51 18.87
N ASN A 43 -20.54 11.03 20.06
CA ASN A 43 -21.23 10.59 21.29
C ASN A 43 -22.75 10.83 21.24
N ARG A 44 -23.20 11.92 20.65
CA ARG A 44 -24.64 12.20 20.49
C ARG A 44 -25.26 11.26 19.46
N LYS A 45 -24.58 10.94 18.35
CA LYS A 45 -25.04 9.97 17.37
C LYS A 45 -25.17 8.56 17.99
N VAL A 46 -24.21 8.14 18.81
CA VAL A 46 -24.29 6.86 19.55
C VAL A 46 -25.52 6.81 20.46
N ILE A 47 -25.78 7.90 21.21
CA ILE A 47 -26.97 7.99 22.06
C ILE A 47 -28.25 7.94 21.25
N ALA A 48 -28.29 8.65 20.11
CA ALA A 48 -29.45 8.68 19.22
C ALA A 48 -29.74 7.29 18.63
N LEU A 49 -28.70 6.59 18.14
CA LEU A 49 -28.83 5.23 17.60
C LEU A 49 -29.37 4.23 18.66
N ILE A 50 -28.77 4.20 19.86
CA ILE A 50 -29.21 3.30 20.93
C ILE A 50 -30.67 3.63 21.32
N GLY A 51 -30.97 4.90 21.51
CA GLY A 51 -32.35 5.33 21.86
C GLY A 51 -33.36 5.05 20.74
N HIS A 52 -32.94 5.14 19.45
CA HIS A 52 -33.76 4.76 18.31
C HIS A 52 -34.10 3.26 18.35
N CYS A 53 -33.09 2.41 18.53
CA CYS A 53 -33.26 0.97 18.60
C CYS A 53 -34.08 0.54 19.84
N GLU A 54 -33.88 1.19 20.96
CA GLU A 54 -34.64 0.93 22.20
C GLU A 54 -36.13 1.23 22.01
N ARG A 55 -36.48 2.43 21.52
CA ARG A 55 -37.89 2.84 21.31
C ARG A 55 -38.63 1.94 20.30
N ARG A 56 -37.91 1.26 19.41
CA ARG A 56 -38.48 0.38 18.36
C ARG A 56 -38.30 -1.12 18.64
N GLY A 57 -37.78 -1.48 19.81
CA GLY A 57 -37.53 -2.88 20.19
C GLY A 57 -36.44 -3.56 19.35
N ARG A 58 -35.54 -2.79 18.72
CA ARG A 58 -34.48 -3.26 17.79
C ARG A 58 -33.11 -3.37 18.45
N LEU A 59 -33.01 -3.33 19.77
CA LEU A 59 -31.73 -3.56 20.46
C LEU A 59 -31.09 -4.91 20.12
N PRO A 60 -31.85 -6.03 19.99
CA PRO A 60 -31.25 -7.28 19.53
C PRO A 60 -30.60 -7.19 18.12
N ASP A 61 -31.22 -6.44 17.20
CA ASP A 61 -30.67 -6.20 15.86
C ASP A 61 -29.37 -5.39 15.94
N LEU A 62 -29.32 -4.39 16.83
CA LEU A 62 -28.12 -3.60 17.07
C LEU A 62 -26.99 -4.47 17.63
N HIS A 63 -27.28 -5.35 18.59
CA HIS A 63 -26.29 -6.30 19.12
C HIS A 63 -25.72 -7.18 18.00
N ALA A 64 -26.60 -7.77 17.17
CA ALA A 64 -26.20 -8.62 16.07
C ALA A 64 -25.37 -7.88 15.01
N ALA A 65 -25.69 -6.61 14.72
CA ALA A 65 -24.92 -5.77 13.81
C ALA A 65 -23.53 -5.46 14.38
N LEU A 66 -23.44 -5.03 15.65
CA LEU A 66 -22.18 -4.72 16.31
C LEU A 66 -21.28 -5.95 16.45
N GLU A 67 -21.85 -7.10 16.77
CA GLU A 67 -21.14 -8.39 16.80
C GLU A 67 -20.61 -8.76 15.43
N ARG A 68 -21.39 -8.58 14.35
CA ARG A 68 -20.97 -8.87 12.97
C ARG A 68 -19.83 -7.97 12.54
N GLU A 69 -19.93 -6.67 12.79
CA GLU A 69 -18.94 -5.69 12.35
C GLU A 69 -17.64 -5.72 13.17
N ARG A 70 -17.71 -6.18 14.42
CA ARG A 70 -16.56 -6.20 15.34
C ARG A 70 -16.56 -7.47 16.21
N ALA A 71 -16.64 -8.65 15.57
CA ALA A 71 -16.81 -9.94 16.26
C ALA A 71 -15.79 -10.21 17.36
N GLU A 72 -14.51 -9.96 17.10
CA GLU A 72 -13.45 -10.16 18.11
C GLU A 72 -13.58 -9.20 19.30
N ALA A 73 -13.83 -7.93 19.02
CA ALA A 73 -14.01 -6.92 20.07
C ALA A 73 -15.28 -7.19 20.90
N TRP A 74 -16.35 -7.61 20.22
CA TRP A 74 -17.62 -7.97 20.86
C TRP A 74 -17.45 -9.17 21.78
N ASN A 75 -16.84 -10.25 21.32
CA ASN A 75 -16.58 -11.45 22.12
C ASN A 75 -15.67 -11.15 23.31
N ARG A 76 -14.61 -10.32 23.12
CA ARG A 76 -13.72 -9.92 24.21
C ARG A 76 -14.44 -9.09 25.29
N THR A 77 -15.47 -8.33 24.90
CA THR A 77 -16.16 -7.39 25.79
C THR A 77 -17.39 -8.01 26.46
N PHE A 78 -18.16 -8.85 25.76
CA PHE A 78 -19.49 -9.27 26.18
C PHE A 78 -19.71 -10.79 26.21
N ALA A 79 -18.78 -11.63 25.72
CA ALA A 79 -18.93 -13.07 25.87
C ALA A 79 -18.98 -13.43 27.38
N PRO A 80 -19.86 -14.35 27.81
CA PRO A 80 -19.85 -14.82 29.17
C PRO A 80 -18.47 -15.38 29.51
N GLN A 81 -17.80 -14.75 30.46
CA GLN A 81 -16.58 -15.30 31.03
C GLN A 81 -16.89 -16.72 31.51
N PRO A 82 -16.08 -17.72 31.23
CA PRO A 82 -16.28 -19.04 31.79
C PRO A 82 -16.36 -18.92 33.29
N VAL A 83 -17.44 -19.46 33.87
CA VAL A 83 -17.58 -19.55 35.33
C VAL A 83 -16.36 -20.29 35.85
N GLU A 84 -15.53 -19.64 36.63
CA GLU A 84 -14.40 -20.25 37.30
C GLU A 84 -14.92 -21.37 38.23
N THR A 85 -14.85 -22.60 37.75
CA THR A 85 -14.78 -23.74 38.66
C THR A 85 -13.45 -23.62 39.40
N PRO A 86 -13.41 -23.90 40.73
CA PRO A 86 -12.20 -23.72 41.53
C PRO A 86 -11.04 -24.48 40.86
N ARG A 87 -10.05 -23.72 40.43
CA ARG A 87 -8.81 -24.23 39.82
C ARG A 87 -8.17 -25.19 40.84
N ARG A 88 -8.15 -26.48 40.52
CA ARG A 88 -6.98 -27.25 40.87
C ARG A 88 -5.81 -26.55 40.20
N ASP A 89 -4.81 -26.18 40.99
CA ASP A 89 -3.50 -25.71 40.50
C ASP A 89 -2.91 -26.73 39.51
N VAL A 90 -3.28 -26.59 38.28
CA VAL A 90 -2.49 -27.06 37.14
C VAL A 90 -2.07 -25.78 36.46
N SER A 91 -0.83 -25.32 36.70
CA SER A 91 -0.14 -24.44 35.80
C SER A 91 -0.47 -24.89 34.39
N PRO A 92 -0.85 -23.99 33.46
CA PRO A 92 -0.87 -24.37 32.06
C PRO A 92 0.54 -24.89 31.79
N ALA A 93 0.68 -26.20 31.57
CA ALA A 93 1.90 -26.73 30.99
C ALA A 93 2.08 -25.92 29.72
N ALA A 94 3.09 -25.06 29.70
CA ALA A 94 3.53 -24.42 28.48
C ALA A 94 3.60 -25.57 27.49
N LEU A 95 2.87 -25.47 26.37
CA LEU A 95 2.93 -26.47 25.32
C LEU A 95 4.41 -26.58 24.96
N GLU A 96 5.03 -27.71 25.38
CA GLU A 96 6.45 -27.90 25.24
C GLU A 96 6.72 -27.94 23.73
N ARG A 97 7.38 -26.90 23.21
CA ARG A 97 7.73 -26.82 21.80
C ARG A 97 8.66 -27.98 21.48
N ASP A 98 8.29 -28.71 20.44
CA ASP A 98 9.13 -29.77 19.95
C ASP A 98 10.26 -29.19 19.08
N PRO A 99 11.52 -29.23 19.51
CA PRO A 99 12.64 -28.70 18.75
C PRO A 99 12.86 -29.44 17.40
N ARG A 100 12.30 -30.63 17.24
CA ARG A 100 12.32 -31.44 16.02
C ARG A 100 11.03 -31.36 15.21
N GLN A 101 10.14 -30.45 15.52
CA GLN A 101 8.95 -30.18 14.70
C GLN A 101 9.16 -28.90 13.87
N ILE A 102 8.95 -29.05 12.58
CA ILE A 102 9.00 -27.96 11.58
C ILE A 102 7.55 -27.57 11.23
N PHE A 103 7.24 -26.29 11.31
CA PHE A 103 6.08 -25.72 10.64
C PHE A 103 6.48 -25.28 9.23
N LEU A 104 5.94 -25.90 8.20
CA LEU A 104 6.27 -25.62 6.80
C LEU A 104 5.17 -24.77 6.15
N SER A 105 5.43 -23.47 6.03
CA SER A 105 4.51 -22.52 5.39
C SER A 105 4.78 -22.39 3.90
N HIS A 106 3.72 -22.46 3.09
CA HIS A 106 3.79 -22.36 1.63
C HIS A 106 2.50 -21.78 1.03
N ALA A 107 2.56 -21.23 -0.17
CA ALA A 107 1.37 -20.88 -0.92
C ALA A 107 0.80 -22.13 -1.64
N THR A 108 -0.50 -22.13 -1.91
CA THR A 108 -1.16 -23.25 -2.61
C THR A 108 -0.50 -23.57 -3.97
N ALA A 109 0.03 -22.55 -4.66
CA ALA A 109 0.76 -22.75 -5.92
C ALA A 109 2.09 -23.49 -5.76
N ASP A 110 2.63 -23.55 -4.54
CA ASP A 110 3.92 -24.17 -4.22
C ASP A 110 3.76 -25.53 -3.55
N ALA A 111 2.54 -26.08 -3.53
CA ALA A 111 2.20 -27.29 -2.79
C ALA A 111 3.04 -28.52 -3.20
N GLU A 112 3.32 -28.70 -4.49
CA GLU A 112 4.13 -29.80 -4.99
C GLU A 112 5.54 -29.78 -4.40
N PHE A 113 6.19 -28.63 -4.42
CA PHE A 113 7.52 -28.43 -3.80
C PHE A 113 7.46 -28.65 -2.29
N ALA A 114 6.47 -28.07 -1.61
CA ALA A 114 6.34 -28.16 -0.17
C ALA A 114 6.06 -29.59 0.31
N HIS A 115 5.23 -30.37 -0.39
CA HIS A 115 4.98 -31.78 -0.07
C HIS A 115 6.20 -32.66 -0.31
N THR A 116 6.97 -32.43 -1.39
CA THR A 116 8.24 -33.13 -1.65
C THR A 116 9.22 -32.87 -0.51
N LEU A 117 9.41 -31.59 -0.16
CA LEU A 117 10.29 -31.20 0.94
C LEU A 117 9.84 -31.79 2.29
N ALA A 118 8.54 -31.79 2.57
CA ALA A 118 7.99 -32.38 3.79
C ALA A 118 8.26 -33.90 3.87
N ALA A 119 8.16 -34.62 2.74
CA ALA A 119 8.46 -36.05 2.68
C ALA A 119 9.94 -36.33 2.96
N ASP A 120 10.86 -35.57 2.36
CA ASP A 120 12.30 -35.72 2.56
C ASP A 120 12.70 -35.37 3.99
N LEU A 121 12.19 -34.29 4.56
CA LEU A 121 12.43 -33.93 5.97
C LEU A 121 11.92 -34.99 6.94
N ARG A 122 10.77 -35.63 6.64
CA ARG A 122 10.24 -36.74 7.44
C ARG A 122 11.11 -37.99 7.33
N ALA A 123 11.70 -38.26 6.16
CA ALA A 123 12.64 -39.35 5.98
C ALA A 123 13.91 -39.19 6.80
N GLU A 124 14.34 -37.92 7.04
CA GLU A 124 15.47 -37.56 7.90
C GLU A 124 15.11 -37.45 9.40
N GLY A 125 13.89 -37.85 9.77
CA GLY A 125 13.43 -37.95 11.15
C GLY A 125 12.87 -36.66 11.76
N TRP A 126 12.56 -35.65 10.93
CA TRP A 126 11.88 -34.43 11.36
C TRP A 126 10.37 -34.62 11.37
N ARG A 127 9.69 -34.06 12.35
CA ARG A 127 8.24 -33.91 12.32
C ARG A 127 7.87 -32.68 11.50
N VAL A 128 7.00 -32.82 10.52
CA VAL A 128 6.62 -31.69 9.65
C VAL A 128 5.12 -31.47 9.75
N TRP A 129 4.77 -30.30 10.26
CA TRP A 129 3.43 -29.76 10.22
C TRP A 129 3.25 -28.97 8.92
N ILE A 130 2.31 -29.32 8.08
CA ILE A 130 2.00 -28.68 6.80
C ILE A 130 0.49 -28.73 6.56
N ALA A 131 -0.11 -27.57 6.18
CA ALA A 131 -1.52 -27.51 5.81
C ALA A 131 -1.74 -28.02 4.35
N PRO A 132 -2.89 -28.69 4.05
CA PRO A 132 -3.97 -29.07 4.96
C PRO A 132 -3.76 -30.41 5.67
N GLU A 133 -2.68 -31.16 5.36
CA GLU A 133 -2.47 -32.55 5.83
C GLU A 133 -2.47 -32.67 7.37
N SER A 134 -1.96 -31.67 8.07
CA SER A 134 -1.80 -31.69 9.54
C SER A 134 -3.05 -31.25 10.29
N ILE A 135 -4.11 -30.90 9.58
CA ILE A 135 -5.40 -30.46 10.14
C ILE A 135 -6.30 -31.66 10.32
N GLN A 136 -6.83 -31.87 11.54
CA GLN A 136 -7.71 -32.98 11.84
C GLN A 136 -9.13 -32.78 11.25
N PRO A 137 -9.82 -33.83 10.81
CA PRO A 137 -11.20 -33.71 10.36
C PRO A 137 -12.11 -33.10 11.44
N GLY A 138 -12.78 -31.99 11.10
CA GLY A 138 -13.66 -31.25 12.00
C GLY A 138 -12.98 -30.19 12.86
N GLU A 139 -11.66 -30.06 12.77
CA GLU A 139 -10.91 -28.99 13.44
C GLU A 139 -11.05 -27.66 12.68
N LYS A 140 -11.14 -26.55 13.40
CA LYS A 140 -11.17 -25.25 12.77
C LYS A 140 -9.77 -24.91 12.26
N TRP A 141 -9.71 -24.49 11.01
CA TRP A 141 -8.47 -24.19 10.29
C TRP A 141 -7.52 -23.26 11.06
N VAL A 142 -8.04 -22.17 11.64
CA VAL A 142 -7.24 -21.19 12.40
C VAL A 142 -6.66 -21.81 13.68
N GLU A 143 -7.46 -22.56 14.45
CA GLU A 143 -7.03 -23.20 15.68
C GLU A 143 -5.95 -24.28 15.43
N ALA A 144 -6.05 -25.00 14.31
CA ALA A 144 -5.06 -25.99 13.89
C ALA A 144 -3.70 -25.35 13.59
N ILE A 145 -3.69 -24.20 12.92
CA ILE A 145 -2.49 -23.48 12.55
C ILE A 145 -1.82 -22.84 13.77
N ASP A 146 -2.58 -22.17 14.63
CA ASP A 146 -2.07 -21.60 15.87
C ASP A 146 -1.39 -22.70 16.70
N ARG A 147 -2.03 -23.85 16.85
CA ARG A 147 -1.44 -25.03 17.51
C ARG A 147 -0.16 -25.52 16.81
N GLY A 148 -0.15 -25.59 15.46
CA GLY A 148 1.02 -25.96 14.68
C GLY A 148 2.21 -25.03 14.93
N LEU A 149 1.97 -23.74 14.95
CA LEU A 149 2.96 -22.70 15.26
C LEU A 149 3.44 -22.77 16.72
N GLU A 150 2.54 -22.95 17.68
CA GLU A 150 2.87 -23.00 19.10
C GLU A 150 3.66 -24.25 19.49
N THR A 151 3.46 -25.38 18.80
CA THR A 151 4.15 -26.65 19.09
C THR A 151 5.44 -26.85 18.31
N SER A 152 5.71 -26.06 17.27
CA SER A 152 6.91 -26.20 16.45
C SER A 152 8.09 -25.42 17.00
N GLY A 153 9.28 -26.04 16.97
CA GLY A 153 10.55 -25.38 17.31
C GLY A 153 11.21 -24.70 16.12
N VAL A 154 10.80 -25.06 14.90
CA VAL A 154 11.35 -24.49 13.65
C VAL A 154 10.21 -24.04 12.75
N PHE A 155 10.36 -22.87 12.14
CA PHE A 155 9.47 -22.37 11.10
C PHE A 155 10.23 -22.24 9.79
N VAL A 156 9.76 -22.95 8.77
CA VAL A 156 10.32 -22.91 7.42
C VAL A 156 9.30 -22.30 6.48
N VAL A 157 9.68 -21.29 5.70
CA VAL A 157 8.81 -20.69 4.69
C VAL A 157 9.38 -20.85 3.30
N VAL A 158 8.56 -21.36 2.38
CA VAL A 158 8.87 -21.48 0.96
C VAL A 158 8.65 -20.13 0.29
N LEU A 159 9.72 -19.44 -0.10
CA LEU A 159 9.66 -18.12 -0.71
C LEU A 159 9.61 -18.20 -2.23
N THR A 160 8.43 -17.87 -2.76
CA THR A 160 8.13 -17.69 -4.18
C THR A 160 7.33 -16.40 -4.35
N PRO A 161 7.12 -15.91 -5.57
CA PRO A 161 6.18 -14.81 -5.82
C PRO A 161 4.78 -15.10 -5.29
N ALA A 162 4.31 -16.36 -5.39
CA ALA A 162 3.01 -16.78 -4.88
C ALA A 162 2.95 -16.71 -3.35
N ALA A 163 3.98 -17.18 -2.67
CA ALA A 163 4.08 -17.13 -1.21
C ALA A 163 4.13 -15.70 -0.68
N VAL A 164 4.92 -14.83 -1.31
CA VAL A 164 5.00 -13.40 -0.96
C VAL A 164 3.67 -12.68 -1.18
N ALA A 165 2.89 -13.08 -2.19
CA ALA A 165 1.55 -12.54 -2.47
C ALA A 165 0.46 -13.15 -1.56
N SER A 166 0.70 -14.29 -0.94
CA SER A 166 -0.28 -14.98 -0.11
C SER A 166 -0.48 -14.26 1.23
N ARG A 167 -1.70 -13.76 1.46
CA ARG A 167 -2.06 -13.15 2.76
C ARG A 167 -1.85 -14.11 3.92
N TRP A 168 -2.12 -15.39 3.68
CA TRP A 168 -2.02 -16.42 4.67
C TRP A 168 -0.58 -16.69 5.08
N VAL A 169 0.30 -16.98 4.11
CA VAL A 169 1.75 -17.16 4.33
C VAL A 169 2.36 -15.94 5.03
N ASN A 170 1.90 -14.74 4.67
CA ASN A 170 2.35 -13.51 5.31
C ASN A 170 2.00 -13.43 6.79
N THR A 171 0.78 -13.82 7.17
CA THR A 171 0.33 -13.81 8.57
C THR A 171 1.12 -14.81 9.42
N GLU A 172 1.28 -16.05 8.94
CA GLU A 172 2.07 -17.09 9.62
C GLU A 172 3.54 -16.68 9.76
N THR A 173 4.12 -16.14 8.70
CA THR A 173 5.54 -15.74 8.69
C THR A 173 5.80 -14.53 9.60
N ASP A 174 4.90 -13.56 9.64
CA ASP A 174 5.05 -12.40 10.53
C ASP A 174 4.97 -12.84 12.00
N ALA A 175 4.05 -13.74 12.35
CA ALA A 175 3.98 -14.34 13.69
C ALA A 175 5.25 -15.15 14.04
N ALA A 176 5.75 -15.96 13.12
CA ALA A 176 6.98 -16.73 13.32
C ALA A 176 8.22 -15.83 13.49
N VAL A 177 8.29 -14.70 12.80
CA VAL A 177 9.38 -13.71 12.96
C VAL A 177 9.33 -13.05 14.35
N GLU A 178 8.15 -12.74 14.86
CA GLU A 178 7.96 -12.22 16.22
C GLU A 178 8.45 -13.25 17.26
N MET A 179 8.03 -14.51 17.11
CA MET A 179 8.46 -15.61 17.97
C MET A 179 9.96 -15.89 17.88
N GLN A 180 10.59 -15.69 16.71
CA GLN A 180 12.06 -15.75 16.56
C GLN A 180 12.77 -14.65 17.35
N HIS A 181 12.23 -13.43 17.39
CA HIS A 181 12.80 -12.34 18.20
C HIS A 181 12.70 -12.62 19.71
N GLU A 182 11.69 -13.36 20.13
CA GLU A 182 11.52 -13.83 21.50
C GLU A 182 12.36 -15.09 21.83
N GLY A 183 13.06 -15.64 20.83
CA GLY A 183 13.87 -16.85 20.98
C GLY A 183 13.06 -18.15 21.13
N LEU A 184 11.79 -18.13 20.75
CA LEU A 184 10.85 -19.24 20.90
C LEU A 184 10.89 -20.22 19.72
N ILE A 185 11.30 -19.81 18.54
CA ILE A 185 11.31 -20.60 17.30
C ILE A 185 12.53 -20.26 16.44
N THR A 186 13.02 -21.20 15.64
CA THR A 186 14.05 -20.93 14.64
C THR A 186 13.40 -20.64 13.29
N PHE A 187 13.58 -19.44 12.76
CA PHE A 187 13.03 -19.02 11.46
C PHE A 187 14.01 -19.27 10.32
N ILE A 188 13.58 -20.02 9.30
CA ILE A 188 14.40 -20.39 8.14
C ILE A 188 13.64 -20.12 6.84
N PRO A 189 13.97 -19.06 6.09
CA PRO A 189 13.38 -18.80 4.78
C PRO A 189 14.12 -19.57 3.67
N LEU A 190 13.36 -20.21 2.77
CA LEU A 190 13.88 -20.94 1.60
C LEU A 190 13.66 -20.11 0.34
N ASP A 191 14.73 -19.81 -0.37
CA ASP A 191 14.70 -19.08 -1.63
C ASP A 191 14.57 -20.06 -2.80
N VAL A 192 13.32 -20.33 -3.22
CA VAL A 192 13.00 -21.34 -4.24
C VAL A 192 12.94 -20.75 -5.65
N THR A 193 12.25 -19.61 -5.79
CA THR A 193 12.22 -18.85 -7.03
C THR A 193 12.42 -17.37 -6.74
N GLU A 194 12.87 -16.59 -7.72
CA GLU A 194 13.10 -15.18 -7.50
C GLU A 194 11.86 -14.49 -6.97
N SER A 195 11.93 -14.05 -5.73
CA SER A 195 10.86 -13.37 -5.03
C SER A 195 11.39 -12.15 -4.30
N ARG A 196 10.50 -11.23 -3.91
CA ARG A 196 10.87 -10.05 -3.11
C ARG A 196 10.15 -10.10 -1.77
N PRO A 197 10.64 -10.88 -0.82
CA PRO A 197 10.04 -10.99 0.50
C PRO A 197 10.08 -9.66 1.26
N LYS A 198 9.21 -9.51 2.26
CA LYS A 198 9.14 -8.34 3.13
C LYS A 198 10.49 -8.00 3.74
N ARG A 199 10.72 -6.70 4.04
CA ARG A 199 11.99 -6.24 4.66
C ARG A 199 12.31 -6.99 5.95
N LEU A 200 11.31 -7.28 6.77
CA LEU A 200 11.46 -8.00 8.02
C LEU A 200 12.02 -9.41 7.81
N TRP A 201 11.65 -10.07 6.73
CA TRP A 201 12.15 -11.41 6.41
C TRP A 201 13.55 -11.38 5.79
N ARG A 202 13.93 -10.28 5.13
CA ARG A 202 15.24 -10.12 4.47
C ARG A 202 16.42 -9.99 5.42
N GLN A 203 16.19 -9.78 6.70
CA GLN A 203 17.25 -9.75 7.71
C GLN A 203 17.76 -11.15 8.07
N TYR A 204 17.04 -12.21 7.66
CA TYR A 204 17.45 -13.59 7.88
C TYR A 204 18.20 -14.14 6.69
N GLN A 205 19.13 -15.05 6.94
CA GLN A 205 19.89 -15.72 5.88
C GLN A 205 18.99 -16.77 5.21
N TYR A 206 18.85 -16.69 3.90
CA TYR A 206 18.08 -17.63 3.09
C TYR A 206 18.88 -18.89 2.79
N ILE A 207 18.19 -20.04 2.71
CA ILE A 207 18.72 -21.26 2.11
C ILE A 207 18.21 -21.30 0.68
N SER A 208 19.14 -21.36 -0.29
CA SER A 208 18.77 -21.33 -1.71
C SER A 208 18.48 -22.73 -2.22
N PHE A 209 17.30 -22.87 -2.83
CA PHE A 209 16.89 -24.03 -3.62
C PHE A 209 16.93 -23.70 -5.13
N ARG A 210 17.45 -22.53 -5.50
CA ARG A 210 17.63 -22.15 -6.90
C ARG A 210 18.75 -22.97 -7.54
N GLY A 211 18.41 -23.72 -8.58
CA GLY A 211 19.37 -24.49 -9.39
C GLY A 211 19.47 -25.95 -9.05
N SER A 212 19.54 -26.39 -7.78
CA SER A 212 19.48 -27.78 -7.39
C SER A 212 18.72 -27.95 -6.08
N TYR A 213 17.71 -28.81 -6.12
CA TYR A 213 16.92 -29.20 -4.96
C TYR A 213 17.76 -29.91 -3.91
N GLU A 214 18.64 -30.85 -4.33
CA GLU A 214 19.48 -31.65 -3.47
C GLU A 214 20.48 -30.78 -2.67
N VAL A 215 21.04 -29.75 -3.32
CA VAL A 215 21.96 -28.81 -2.66
C VAL A 215 21.22 -27.97 -1.63
N GLY A 216 20.00 -27.53 -1.95
CA GLY A 216 19.15 -26.80 -1.03
C GLY A 216 18.72 -27.63 0.17
N LEU A 217 18.36 -28.89 -0.05
CA LEU A 217 17.97 -29.85 0.99
C LEU A 217 19.14 -30.15 1.95
N ASP A 218 20.35 -30.43 1.42
CA ASP A 218 21.55 -30.66 2.22
C ASP A 218 21.89 -29.43 3.10
N ALA A 219 21.81 -28.25 2.54
CA ALA A 219 22.03 -27.00 3.28
C ALA A 219 20.97 -26.78 4.39
N LEU A 220 19.71 -27.13 4.13
CA LEU A 220 18.64 -27.06 5.12
C LEU A 220 18.87 -28.06 6.26
N LEU A 221 19.21 -29.32 5.95
CA LEU A 221 19.46 -30.34 6.95
C LEU A 221 20.64 -29.99 7.86
N ARG A 222 21.76 -29.53 7.31
CA ARG A 222 22.88 -29.01 8.11
C ARG A 222 22.47 -27.87 9.03
N ARG A 223 21.65 -26.92 8.53
CA ARG A 223 21.16 -25.81 9.35
C ARG A 223 20.26 -26.28 10.49
N LEU A 224 19.44 -27.30 10.24
CA LEU A 224 18.54 -27.92 11.21
C LEU A 224 19.30 -28.70 12.28
N ASP A 225 20.43 -29.34 11.93
CA ASP A 225 21.30 -30.08 12.85
C ASP A 225 22.24 -29.18 13.65
N GLY A 226 22.14 -27.86 13.50
CA GLY A 226 22.89 -26.89 14.30
C GLY A 226 24.32 -26.63 13.82
N GLU A 227 24.69 -27.11 12.64
CA GLU A 227 26.00 -26.76 12.06
C GLU A 227 25.99 -25.29 11.59
N PRO A 228 27.06 -24.51 11.95
CA PRO A 228 27.17 -23.15 11.44
C PRO A 228 27.28 -23.21 9.92
N SER A 229 26.37 -22.53 9.22
CA SER A 229 26.42 -22.40 7.76
C SER A 229 27.80 -21.87 7.37
N ALA A 230 28.65 -22.71 6.78
CA ALA A 230 29.84 -22.22 6.11
C ALA A 230 29.39 -21.25 5.01
N PRO A 231 30.08 -20.11 4.80
CA PRO A 231 29.77 -19.26 3.68
C PRO A 231 29.94 -20.10 2.41
N VAL A 232 28.85 -20.39 1.74
CA VAL A 232 28.86 -21.05 0.43
C VAL A 232 29.58 -20.09 -0.50
N SER A 233 30.86 -20.37 -0.75
CA SER A 233 31.59 -19.76 -1.85
C SER A 233 30.87 -20.22 -3.11
N LEU A 234 30.12 -19.33 -3.73
CA LEU A 234 29.53 -19.55 -5.04
C LEU A 234 30.62 -20.02 -5.97
N PRO A 235 30.46 -21.15 -6.71
CA PRO A 235 31.39 -21.51 -7.76
C PRO A 235 31.41 -20.37 -8.77
N THR A 236 32.56 -19.74 -8.91
CA THR A 236 32.86 -18.73 -9.92
C THR A 236 33.01 -19.38 -11.29
N THR A 237 31.93 -19.88 -11.83
CA THR A 237 31.78 -20.08 -13.25
C THR A 237 30.81 -18.99 -13.72
N PRO A 238 31.22 -18.10 -14.61
CA PRO A 238 30.29 -17.08 -15.12
C PRO A 238 29.26 -17.79 -15.99
N SER A 239 28.10 -18.08 -15.42
CA SER A 239 26.90 -18.24 -16.23
C SER A 239 26.68 -16.96 -17.01
N PRO A 240 26.31 -17.02 -18.29
CA PRO A 240 26.00 -15.81 -19.03
C PRO A 240 25.01 -14.98 -18.22
N PRO A 241 25.21 -13.67 -18.09
CA PRO A 241 24.34 -12.84 -17.28
C PRO A 241 22.93 -12.98 -17.81
N LEU A 242 22.04 -13.55 -17.00
CA LEU A 242 20.59 -13.29 -17.15
C LEU A 242 20.46 -11.77 -17.26
N PRO A 243 19.63 -11.24 -18.17
CA PRO A 243 19.50 -9.80 -18.31
C PRO A 243 19.13 -9.25 -16.94
N ARG A 244 20.11 -8.66 -16.25
CA ARG A 244 19.87 -7.75 -15.15
C ARG A 244 18.86 -6.76 -15.72
N THR A 245 17.69 -6.61 -15.07
CA THR A 245 16.96 -5.37 -15.27
C THR A 245 18.00 -4.30 -14.99
N PRO A 246 18.48 -3.56 -15.96
CA PRO A 246 19.52 -2.58 -15.74
C PRO A 246 19.04 -1.70 -14.61
N ALA A 247 19.95 -1.34 -13.68
CA ALA A 247 19.66 -0.29 -12.71
C ALA A 247 18.98 0.83 -13.50
N PRO A 248 17.82 1.38 -13.06
CA PRO A 248 17.06 2.28 -13.90
C PRO A 248 18.02 3.34 -14.43
N ASP A 249 18.16 3.42 -15.76
CA ASP A 249 19.02 4.42 -16.37
C ASP A 249 18.52 5.77 -15.86
N ARG A 250 19.38 6.49 -15.16
CA ARG A 250 19.08 7.76 -14.53
C ARG A 250 20.05 8.81 -15.02
N ARG A 251 19.56 9.99 -15.25
CA ARG A 251 20.39 11.16 -15.54
C ARG A 251 19.86 12.39 -14.81
N ILE A 252 20.74 13.32 -14.49
CA ILE A 252 20.36 14.60 -13.91
C ILE A 252 20.22 15.60 -15.05
N HIS A 253 19.11 16.31 -15.11
CA HIS A 253 18.93 17.43 -16.02
C HIS A 253 19.72 18.65 -15.50
N GLU A 254 20.76 19.07 -16.21
CA GLU A 254 21.75 20.04 -15.71
C GLU A 254 21.12 21.36 -15.27
N LYS A 255 20.21 21.92 -16.06
CA LYS A 255 19.60 23.23 -15.78
C LYS A 255 18.73 23.24 -14.54
N THR A 256 18.02 22.14 -14.26
CA THR A 256 17.02 22.10 -13.16
C THR A 256 17.45 21.26 -11.97
N GLY A 257 18.42 20.36 -12.14
CA GLY A 257 18.79 19.36 -11.14
C GLY A 257 17.74 18.26 -10.97
N ILE A 258 16.80 18.12 -11.92
CA ILE A 258 15.77 17.06 -11.88
C ILE A 258 16.41 15.73 -12.25
N GLU A 259 16.19 14.73 -11.41
CA GLU A 259 16.53 13.33 -11.71
C GLU A 259 15.51 12.77 -12.72
N LEU A 260 15.99 12.33 -13.88
CA LEU A 260 15.20 11.72 -14.95
C LEU A 260 15.43 10.21 -14.97
N VAL A 261 14.38 9.46 -15.26
CA VAL A 261 14.37 7.99 -15.40
C VAL A 261 14.04 7.64 -16.85
N ARG A 262 14.79 6.70 -17.44
CA ARG A 262 14.53 6.19 -18.80
C ARG A 262 13.32 5.26 -18.81
N ILE A 263 12.38 5.54 -19.70
CA ILE A 263 11.25 4.66 -20.01
C ILE A 263 11.52 4.05 -21.39
N PRO A 264 11.68 2.73 -21.49
CA PRO A 264 12.06 2.07 -22.74
C PRO A 264 10.96 2.18 -23.80
N ALA A 265 11.36 2.16 -25.07
CA ALA A 265 10.43 2.02 -26.19
C ALA A 265 9.63 0.71 -26.06
N GLY A 266 8.49 0.65 -26.74
CA GLY A 266 7.69 -0.56 -26.88
C GLY A 266 6.25 -0.41 -26.38
N PRO A 267 5.45 -1.47 -26.56
CA PRO A 267 4.03 -1.46 -26.24
C PRO A 267 3.75 -1.58 -24.75
N PHE A 268 2.62 -1.03 -24.32
CA PHE A 268 2.06 -1.20 -22.98
C PHE A 268 0.53 -1.20 -23.01
N LEU A 269 -0.10 -1.71 -21.95
CA LEU A 269 -1.55 -1.70 -21.81
C LEU A 269 -2.01 -0.35 -21.23
N TYR A 270 -2.63 0.49 -22.08
CA TYR A 270 -3.24 1.76 -21.68
C TYR A 270 -4.70 1.58 -21.33
N GLY A 271 -5.15 2.24 -20.26
CA GLY A 271 -6.54 2.21 -19.81
C GLY A 271 -6.87 0.98 -18.95
N SER A 272 -8.14 0.80 -18.65
CA SER A 272 -8.64 -0.29 -17.81
C SER A 272 -9.50 -1.28 -18.60
N SER A 273 -9.41 -2.57 -18.23
CA SER A 273 -10.26 -3.62 -18.80
C SER A 273 -11.66 -3.62 -18.16
N ASP A 274 -12.61 -4.32 -18.80
CA ASP A 274 -13.93 -4.52 -18.23
C ASP A 274 -13.94 -5.37 -16.94
N ALA A 275 -12.88 -6.14 -16.73
CA ALA A 275 -12.71 -6.93 -15.51
C ALA A 275 -12.30 -6.08 -14.29
N ASP A 276 -11.77 -4.88 -14.49
CA ASP A 276 -11.44 -3.95 -13.40
C ASP A 276 -12.72 -3.29 -12.86
N LYS A 277 -13.20 -3.79 -11.73
CA LYS A 277 -14.42 -3.28 -11.07
C LYS A 277 -14.29 -1.85 -10.54
N MET A 278 -13.07 -1.33 -10.38
CA MET A 278 -12.81 0.04 -9.95
C MET A 278 -12.71 1.01 -11.13
N ALA A 279 -12.64 0.48 -12.38
CA ALA A 279 -12.48 1.28 -13.58
C ALA A 279 -13.73 2.12 -13.87
N ARG A 280 -13.50 3.37 -14.24
CA ARG A 280 -14.56 4.27 -14.76
C ARG A 280 -14.67 4.13 -16.27
N ASP A 281 -15.80 4.49 -16.82
CA ASP A 281 -16.05 4.41 -18.27
C ASP A 281 -15.04 5.20 -19.10
N ASN A 282 -14.54 6.33 -18.57
CA ASN A 282 -13.55 7.15 -19.25
C ASN A 282 -12.11 6.59 -19.23
N GLU A 283 -11.89 5.49 -18.53
CA GLU A 283 -10.63 4.73 -18.52
C GLU A 283 -10.63 3.60 -19.55
N LYS A 284 -11.79 3.31 -20.15
CA LYS A 284 -12.04 2.20 -21.07
C LYS A 284 -12.14 2.68 -22.52
N PRO A 285 -11.92 1.81 -23.51
CA PRO A 285 -11.44 0.42 -23.37
C PRO A 285 -9.93 0.34 -23.11
N GLN A 286 -9.48 -0.76 -22.51
CA GLN A 286 -8.05 -1.06 -22.44
C GLN A 286 -7.52 -1.35 -23.86
N ARG A 287 -6.37 -0.78 -24.21
CA ARG A 287 -5.76 -0.93 -25.54
C ARG A 287 -4.24 -0.97 -25.45
N MET A 288 -3.62 -1.64 -26.42
CA MET A 288 -2.17 -1.58 -26.60
C MET A 288 -1.78 -0.23 -27.22
N VAL A 289 -0.80 0.42 -26.63
CA VAL A 289 -0.19 1.65 -27.14
C VAL A 289 1.31 1.43 -27.24
N ASP A 290 1.89 1.72 -28.38
CA ASP A 290 3.33 1.68 -28.59
C ASP A 290 3.90 3.09 -28.48
N LEU A 291 4.90 3.27 -27.63
CA LEU A 291 5.56 4.56 -27.42
C LEU A 291 7.07 4.43 -27.66
N PRO A 292 7.70 5.44 -28.29
CA PRO A 292 9.16 5.51 -28.36
C PRO A 292 9.75 5.64 -26.96
N GLU A 293 11.06 5.48 -26.86
CA GLU A 293 11.81 5.76 -25.63
C GLU A 293 11.71 7.24 -25.25
N TYR A 294 11.62 7.50 -23.95
CA TYR A 294 11.65 8.86 -23.40
C TYR A 294 12.21 8.86 -21.98
N TRP A 295 12.49 10.05 -21.47
CA TRP A 295 12.93 10.27 -20.11
C TRP A 295 11.87 11.06 -19.36
N ILE A 296 11.56 10.67 -18.12
CA ILE A 296 10.54 11.32 -17.28
C ILE A 296 11.13 11.67 -15.92
N GLY A 297 10.67 12.74 -15.31
CA GLY A 297 11.05 13.10 -13.95
C GLY A 297 10.77 11.95 -12.97
N ARG A 298 11.78 11.56 -12.21
CA ARG A 298 11.61 10.55 -11.16
C ARG A 298 10.53 10.95 -10.16
N TYR A 299 10.49 12.22 -9.86
CA TYR A 299 9.59 12.88 -8.92
C TYR A 299 8.76 13.97 -9.60
N PRO A 300 7.64 14.39 -9.00
CA PRO A 300 7.06 15.69 -9.30
C PRO A 300 8.08 16.82 -9.10
N VAL A 301 7.94 17.93 -9.83
CA VAL A 301 8.80 19.10 -9.67
C VAL A 301 8.63 19.66 -8.26
N THR A 302 9.76 19.89 -7.58
CA THR A 302 9.78 20.36 -6.20
C THR A 302 9.70 21.88 -6.09
N ASN A 303 9.36 22.38 -4.89
CA ASN A 303 9.37 23.81 -4.57
C ASN A 303 10.75 24.43 -4.85
N ALA A 304 11.84 23.76 -4.46
CA ALA A 304 13.20 24.25 -4.72
C ALA A 304 13.51 24.38 -6.23
N GLN A 305 13.06 23.42 -7.03
CA GLN A 305 13.25 23.45 -8.49
C GLN A 305 12.41 24.55 -9.14
N PHE A 306 11.16 24.71 -8.72
CA PHE A 306 10.28 25.77 -9.22
C PHE A 306 10.76 27.17 -8.81
N ALA A 307 11.32 27.31 -7.60
CA ALA A 307 11.89 28.56 -7.13
C ALA A 307 13.05 29.04 -8.03
N ARG A 308 13.90 28.11 -8.52
CA ARG A 308 14.98 28.45 -9.48
C ARG A 308 14.41 29.02 -10.78
N PHE A 309 13.34 28.42 -11.31
CA PHE A 309 12.63 28.92 -12.49
C PHE A 309 12.07 30.33 -12.26
N ALA A 310 11.32 30.52 -11.16
CA ALA A 310 10.70 31.79 -10.84
C ALA A 310 11.77 32.90 -10.66
N ALA A 311 12.90 32.57 -10.00
CA ALA A 311 14.01 33.50 -9.80
C ALA A 311 14.71 33.85 -11.14
N ALA A 312 14.89 32.85 -12.02
CA ALA A 312 15.61 33.06 -13.30
C ALA A 312 14.80 33.83 -14.34
N THR A 313 13.45 33.77 -14.27
CA THR A 313 12.56 34.31 -15.30
C THR A 313 11.71 35.47 -14.83
N GLY A 314 11.54 35.65 -13.51
CA GLY A 314 10.57 36.57 -12.95
C GLY A 314 9.12 36.16 -13.17
N HIS A 315 8.88 34.88 -13.54
CA HIS A 315 7.54 34.36 -13.83
C HIS A 315 6.58 34.61 -12.67
N LYS A 316 5.41 35.15 -12.99
CA LYS A 316 4.28 35.30 -12.08
C LYS A 316 3.23 34.24 -12.39
N THR A 317 3.02 33.35 -11.42
CA THR A 317 2.06 32.26 -11.58
C THR A 317 0.62 32.78 -11.71
N THR A 318 -0.25 31.97 -12.28
CA THR A 318 -1.70 32.25 -12.38
C THR A 318 -2.31 32.57 -11.01
N ALA A 319 -1.83 31.88 -9.94
CA ALA A 319 -2.25 32.17 -8.58
C ALA A 319 -1.84 33.58 -8.12
N GLU A 320 -0.59 33.99 -8.38
CA GLU A 320 -0.08 35.34 -8.08
C GLU A 320 -0.80 36.42 -8.89
N GLN A 321 -1.09 36.16 -10.18
CA GLN A 321 -1.78 37.10 -11.06
C GLN A 321 -3.25 37.31 -10.64
N LEU A 322 -3.95 36.25 -10.26
CA LEU A 322 -5.36 36.29 -9.84
C LEU A 322 -5.51 36.53 -8.33
N GLY A 323 -4.39 36.57 -7.59
CA GLY A 323 -4.36 36.90 -6.18
C GLY A 323 -5.00 35.88 -5.24
N GLN A 324 -5.28 34.66 -5.71
CA GLN A 324 -5.89 33.59 -4.92
C GLN A 324 -5.64 32.20 -5.47
N GLY A 325 -5.71 31.18 -4.58
CA GLY A 325 -5.59 29.76 -4.90
C GLY A 325 -6.56 28.90 -4.11
N GLY A 326 -6.81 27.68 -4.59
CA GLY A 326 -7.69 26.72 -3.92
C GLY A 326 -7.00 26.06 -2.72
N VAL A 327 -7.59 26.16 -1.55
CA VAL A 327 -7.04 25.65 -0.27
C VAL A 327 -8.09 24.83 0.45
N TRP A 328 -7.65 23.74 1.10
CA TRP A 328 -8.46 23.00 2.06
C TRP A 328 -8.38 23.68 3.43
N THR A 329 -9.54 24.12 3.95
CA THR A 329 -9.62 24.86 5.22
C THR A 329 -9.84 23.96 6.44
N GLY A 330 -9.73 22.63 6.26
CA GLY A 330 -10.05 21.64 7.28
C GLY A 330 -11.49 21.10 7.19
N SER A 331 -12.39 21.84 6.51
CA SER A 331 -13.80 21.46 6.34
C SER A 331 -14.31 21.53 4.91
N LYS A 332 -13.75 22.44 4.09
CA LYS A 332 -14.18 22.67 2.69
C LYS A 332 -13.03 23.24 1.84
N TRP A 333 -13.20 23.16 0.53
CA TRP A 333 -12.33 23.82 -0.44
C TRP A 333 -12.76 25.26 -0.68
N GLU A 334 -11.85 26.19 -0.51
CA GLU A 334 -12.11 27.62 -0.71
C GLU A 334 -11.01 28.28 -1.55
N TRP A 335 -11.38 29.34 -2.27
CA TRP A 335 -10.44 30.23 -2.89
C TRP A 335 -9.92 31.21 -1.83
N VAL A 336 -8.66 31.03 -1.44
CA VAL A 336 -8.04 31.84 -0.39
C VAL A 336 -7.18 32.93 -1.03
N LYS A 337 -7.49 34.18 -0.70
CA LYS A 337 -6.74 35.34 -1.17
C LYS A 337 -5.29 35.30 -0.63
N GLY A 338 -4.31 35.57 -1.52
CA GLY A 338 -2.90 35.49 -1.19
C GLY A 338 -2.33 34.08 -1.10
N SER A 339 -3.10 33.06 -1.52
CA SER A 339 -2.57 31.73 -1.72
C SER A 339 -1.92 31.62 -3.09
N ASP A 340 -0.67 31.21 -3.11
CA ASP A 340 0.17 31.01 -4.28
C ASP A 340 1.17 29.85 -4.01
N TRP A 341 2.10 29.60 -4.92
CA TRP A 341 3.07 28.52 -4.75
C TRP A 341 4.04 28.73 -3.56
N ARG A 342 4.27 29.99 -3.10
CA ARG A 342 5.07 30.29 -1.91
C ARG A 342 4.26 30.20 -0.62
N HIS A 343 2.96 30.38 -0.72
CA HIS A 343 2.00 30.39 0.38
C HIS A 343 0.84 29.43 0.09
N PRO A 344 1.11 28.10 -0.01
CA PRO A 344 0.15 27.15 -0.57
C PRO A 344 -1.16 26.99 0.24
N GLY A 345 -1.13 27.32 1.51
CA GLY A 345 -2.31 27.35 2.39
C GLY A 345 -2.85 28.75 2.67
N GLY A 346 -2.39 29.78 1.94
CA GLY A 346 -2.70 31.19 2.16
C GLY A 346 -1.59 31.98 2.84
N PRO A 347 -1.76 33.31 3.06
CA PRO A 347 -0.70 34.23 3.45
C PRO A 347 0.04 33.89 4.76
N ALA A 348 -0.59 33.12 5.63
CA ALA A 348 -0.01 32.68 6.90
C ALA A 348 0.91 31.44 6.77
N THR A 349 1.04 30.87 5.58
CA THR A 349 1.86 29.69 5.32
C THR A 349 3.13 30.05 4.60
N SER A 350 4.19 29.23 4.75
CA SER A 350 5.47 29.39 4.05
C SER A 350 5.92 28.04 3.46
N LEU A 351 7.04 28.08 2.72
CA LEU A 351 7.73 26.90 2.21
C LEU A 351 8.89 26.45 3.12
N ASP A 352 9.04 27.01 4.30
CA ASP A 352 10.11 26.64 5.23
C ASP A 352 10.04 25.15 5.57
N GLY A 353 11.14 24.42 5.27
CA GLY A 353 11.20 22.97 5.42
C GLY A 353 10.41 22.18 4.39
N LYS A 354 9.89 22.82 3.33
CA LYS A 354 9.14 22.18 2.25
C LYS A 354 9.82 22.29 0.88
N GLU A 355 11.12 22.52 0.85
CA GLU A 355 11.90 22.67 -0.38
C GLU A 355 11.83 21.42 -1.26
N SER A 356 11.77 20.23 -0.64
CA SER A 356 11.66 18.93 -1.30
C SER A 356 10.21 18.45 -1.52
N HIS A 357 9.20 19.22 -1.11
CA HIS A 357 7.80 18.90 -1.44
C HIS A 357 7.49 19.28 -2.88
N PRO A 358 6.52 18.58 -3.53
CA PRO A 358 6.06 19.00 -4.86
C PRO A 358 5.51 20.41 -4.84
N VAL A 359 5.81 21.19 -5.88
CA VAL A 359 5.19 22.51 -6.06
C VAL A 359 3.70 22.34 -6.32
N VAL A 360 2.92 23.17 -5.66
CA VAL A 360 1.45 23.23 -5.80
C VAL A 360 1.00 24.67 -6.04
N GLN A 361 -0.29 24.91 -6.19
CA GLN A 361 -0.85 26.23 -6.57
C GLN A 361 -0.36 26.70 -7.95
N VAL A 362 0.00 25.77 -8.83
CA VAL A 362 0.45 26.03 -10.20
C VAL A 362 -0.62 25.56 -11.20
N SER A 363 -0.89 26.39 -12.18
CA SER A 363 -1.77 26.10 -13.32
C SER A 363 -1.05 25.24 -14.37
N TRP A 364 -1.77 24.78 -15.38
CA TRP A 364 -1.17 24.11 -16.53
C TRP A 364 -0.21 25.03 -17.27
N ASP A 365 -0.57 26.32 -17.41
CA ASP A 365 0.26 27.33 -18.09
C ASP A 365 1.56 27.60 -17.32
N ASP A 366 1.52 27.61 -15.98
CA ASP A 366 2.70 27.73 -15.13
C ASP A 366 3.63 26.53 -15.29
N ALA A 367 3.06 25.31 -15.32
CA ALA A 367 3.80 24.07 -15.54
C ALA A 367 4.45 24.04 -16.94
N LYS A 368 3.71 24.49 -17.96
CA LYS A 368 4.22 24.62 -19.34
C LYS A 368 5.35 25.64 -19.43
N ALA A 369 5.19 26.80 -18.80
CA ALA A 369 6.23 27.85 -18.76
C ALA A 369 7.53 27.34 -18.10
N PHE A 370 7.42 26.56 -17.01
CA PHE A 370 8.57 25.87 -16.42
C PHE A 370 9.24 24.92 -17.41
N CYS A 371 8.45 24.09 -18.09
CA CYS A 371 8.98 23.16 -19.09
C CYS A 371 9.70 23.88 -20.23
N ASP A 372 9.12 24.95 -20.77
CA ASP A 372 9.72 25.74 -21.85
C ASP A 372 11.04 26.39 -21.43
N TRP A 373 11.08 26.98 -20.23
CA TRP A 373 12.31 27.52 -19.68
C TRP A 373 13.39 26.44 -19.52
N ALA A 374 12.99 25.25 -19.05
CA ALA A 374 13.91 24.15 -18.80
C ALA A 374 14.39 23.45 -20.10
N GLY A 375 13.71 23.62 -21.24
CA GLY A 375 13.93 22.82 -22.44
C GLY A 375 13.36 21.39 -22.30
N LEU A 376 12.30 21.26 -21.49
CA LEU A 376 11.59 20.03 -21.19
C LEU A 376 10.13 20.13 -21.67
N ALA A 377 9.35 19.07 -21.46
CA ALA A 377 7.92 19.04 -21.78
C ALA A 377 7.10 18.47 -20.63
N LEU A 378 5.78 18.66 -20.67
CA LEU A 378 4.86 17.85 -19.89
C LEU A 378 4.67 16.50 -20.60
N PRO A 379 4.56 15.37 -19.87
CA PRO A 379 4.23 14.08 -20.49
C PRO A 379 2.82 14.10 -21.07
N THR A 380 2.60 13.39 -22.17
CA THR A 380 1.23 13.04 -22.56
C THR A 380 0.63 12.09 -21.54
N GLU A 381 -0.67 11.92 -21.55
CA GLU A 381 -1.31 11.00 -20.60
C GLU A 381 -0.90 9.54 -20.81
N GLU A 382 -0.62 9.13 -22.06
CA GLU A 382 -0.10 7.81 -22.38
C GLU A 382 1.34 7.63 -21.86
N GLN A 383 2.20 8.63 -22.04
CA GLN A 383 3.56 8.61 -21.51
C GLN A 383 3.56 8.55 -19.98
N TRP A 384 2.68 9.34 -19.35
CA TRP A 384 2.53 9.32 -17.90
C TRP A 384 2.07 7.94 -17.42
N GLU A 385 1.04 7.36 -18.06
CA GLU A 385 0.50 6.06 -17.67
C GLU A 385 1.49 4.92 -17.89
N LYS A 386 2.23 4.88 -19.01
CA LYS A 386 3.30 3.90 -19.24
C LYS A 386 4.35 3.99 -18.14
N ALA A 387 4.78 5.20 -17.79
CA ALA A 387 5.73 5.42 -16.72
C ALA A 387 5.17 4.94 -15.37
N ALA A 388 3.90 5.17 -15.04
CA ALA A 388 3.29 4.74 -13.79
C ALA A 388 3.08 3.23 -13.72
N ARG A 389 2.54 2.64 -14.79
CA ARG A 389 2.05 1.27 -14.85
C ARG A 389 3.13 0.24 -15.16
N GLY A 390 4.19 0.64 -15.86
CA GLY A 390 5.13 -0.33 -16.44
C GLY A 390 4.53 -1.04 -17.66
N MET A 391 5.05 -2.25 -17.93
CA MET A 391 4.68 -3.06 -19.08
C MET A 391 3.70 -4.19 -18.73
N ASP A 392 3.41 -4.42 -17.45
CA ASP A 392 2.67 -5.58 -16.94
C ASP A 392 1.19 -5.29 -16.64
N GLY A 393 0.70 -4.08 -16.92
CA GLY A 393 -0.72 -3.75 -16.79
C GLY A 393 -1.23 -3.57 -15.36
N ARG A 394 -0.34 -3.37 -14.39
CA ARG A 394 -0.67 -3.20 -12.96
C ARG A 394 -1.68 -2.09 -12.67
N VAL A 395 -2.41 -2.23 -11.57
CA VAL A 395 -3.45 -1.28 -11.15
C VAL A 395 -2.84 -0.01 -10.55
N TRP A 396 -1.91 -0.15 -9.61
CA TRP A 396 -1.19 0.95 -8.97
C TRP A 396 0.29 0.94 -9.38
N PRO A 397 1.00 2.06 -9.23
CA PRO A 397 2.43 2.12 -9.58
C PRO A 397 3.27 1.02 -8.93
N TRP A 398 2.99 0.66 -7.70
CA TRP A 398 3.68 -0.37 -6.91
C TRP A 398 3.20 -1.81 -7.17
N GLY A 399 2.15 -2.04 -7.96
CA GLY A 399 1.59 -3.37 -8.25
C GLY A 399 0.08 -3.45 -8.12
N ASN A 400 -0.44 -4.63 -7.79
CA ASN A 400 -1.88 -4.89 -7.68
C ASN A 400 -2.37 -5.00 -6.22
N GLU A 401 -1.47 -4.90 -5.25
CA GLU A 401 -1.79 -4.98 -3.84
C GLU A 401 -2.28 -3.64 -3.30
N GLN A 402 -3.38 -3.67 -2.56
CA GLN A 402 -3.82 -2.49 -1.83
C GLN A 402 -2.84 -2.19 -0.68
N PRO A 403 -2.51 -0.91 -0.43
CA PRO A 403 -1.77 -0.53 0.77
C PRO A 403 -2.52 -0.99 2.04
N THR A 404 -1.76 -1.42 3.03
CA THR A 404 -2.29 -1.73 4.35
C THR A 404 -1.94 -0.60 5.33
N PRO A 405 -2.59 -0.49 6.49
CA PRO A 405 -2.25 0.52 7.50
C PRO A 405 -0.79 0.46 7.96
N THR A 406 -0.14 -0.70 7.82
CA THR A 406 1.27 -0.92 8.20
C THR A 406 2.26 -0.73 7.04
N VAL A 407 1.79 -0.67 5.80
CA VAL A 407 2.63 -0.50 4.61
C VAL A 407 2.02 0.59 3.73
N GLU A 408 2.32 1.83 4.09
CA GLU A 408 1.95 2.97 3.28
C GLU A 408 2.76 2.99 1.98
N ARG A 409 2.06 3.18 0.87
CA ARG A 409 2.64 3.20 -0.48
C ARG A 409 2.57 4.57 -1.13
N CYS A 410 1.70 5.44 -0.63
CA CYS A 410 1.49 6.77 -1.16
C CYS A 410 0.83 7.70 -0.13
N ASN A 411 0.92 8.99 -0.37
CA ASN A 411 0.18 10.00 0.37
C ASN A 411 -1.22 10.17 -0.25
N SER A 412 -2.25 9.68 0.44
CA SER A 412 -3.64 9.68 -0.03
C SER A 412 -4.61 9.78 1.16
N ASN A 413 -5.92 9.81 0.92
CA ASN A 413 -6.98 9.78 1.93
C ASN A 413 -6.92 10.87 3.01
N MET A 414 -6.24 11.99 2.73
CA MET A 414 -5.98 13.05 3.73
C MET A 414 -5.25 12.58 5.00
N ASN A 415 -4.56 11.43 4.96
CA ASN A 415 -3.89 10.83 6.12
C ASN A 415 -2.86 11.79 6.76
N ILE A 416 -2.17 12.59 5.93
CA ILE A 416 -1.20 13.60 6.39
C ILE A 416 -1.84 15.00 6.41
N GLY A 417 -2.86 15.25 5.58
CA GLY A 417 -3.52 16.55 5.45
C GLY A 417 -2.78 17.58 4.60
N THR A 418 -1.65 17.21 4.01
CA THR A 418 -0.80 18.06 3.14
C THR A 418 0.09 17.19 2.24
N THR A 419 0.86 17.83 1.36
CA THR A 419 1.92 17.13 0.59
C THR A 419 3.01 16.57 1.50
N THR A 420 3.73 15.56 1.04
CA THR A 420 4.95 15.02 1.65
C THR A 420 6.18 15.35 0.79
N PRO A 421 7.41 15.29 1.34
CA PRO A 421 8.61 15.31 0.53
C PRO A 421 8.54 14.27 -0.60
N VAL A 422 9.03 14.62 -1.79
CA VAL A 422 9.03 13.68 -2.92
C VAL A 422 9.85 12.44 -2.58
N GLY A 423 9.36 11.26 -2.97
CA GLY A 423 10.01 9.99 -2.68
C GLY A 423 9.87 9.51 -1.23
N ASN A 424 9.01 10.12 -0.42
CA ASN A 424 8.79 9.72 0.98
C ASN A 424 8.38 8.25 1.12
N TYR A 425 7.74 7.70 0.11
CA TYR A 425 7.26 6.31 0.09
C TYR A 425 8.16 5.38 -0.73
N SER A 426 9.33 5.86 -1.22
CA SER A 426 10.30 5.03 -1.93
C SER A 426 11.02 4.07 -0.96
N PRO A 427 11.34 2.84 -1.39
CA PRO A 427 11.05 2.27 -2.70
C PRO A 427 9.67 1.59 -2.82
N HIS A 428 8.87 1.57 -1.74
CA HIS A 428 7.63 0.78 -1.67
C HIS A 428 6.49 1.34 -2.52
N GLY A 429 6.49 2.64 -2.77
CA GLY A 429 5.55 3.33 -3.65
C GLY A 429 6.04 3.49 -5.09
N ASP A 430 7.28 3.07 -5.37
CA ASP A 430 7.89 3.24 -6.68
C ASP A 430 7.32 2.26 -7.72
N ASN A 431 7.34 2.67 -8.96
CA ASN A 431 7.00 1.83 -10.10
C ASN A 431 8.21 0.96 -10.56
N PRO A 432 8.06 0.06 -11.56
CA PRO A 432 9.14 -0.80 -12.00
C PRO A 432 10.36 -0.06 -12.58
N PHE A 433 10.15 1.14 -13.10
CA PHE A 433 11.23 1.98 -13.66
C PHE A 433 11.92 2.82 -12.58
N GLY A 434 11.41 2.84 -11.35
CA GLY A 434 11.95 3.60 -10.23
C GLY A 434 11.48 5.05 -10.16
N CYS A 435 10.36 5.41 -10.83
CA CYS A 435 9.66 6.67 -10.58
C CYS A 435 8.87 6.58 -9.27
N ALA A 436 8.95 7.61 -8.46
CA ALA A 436 8.23 7.74 -7.20
C ALA A 436 7.05 8.69 -7.32
N ASP A 437 6.13 8.62 -6.34
CA ASP A 437 4.94 9.48 -6.23
C ASP A 437 4.06 9.49 -7.50
N MET A 438 4.07 8.38 -8.28
CA MET A 438 3.16 8.22 -9.42
C MET A 438 1.72 7.89 -8.96
N GLY A 439 1.51 7.62 -7.69
CA GLY A 439 0.20 7.50 -7.04
C GLY A 439 0.16 8.34 -5.78
N GLY A 440 -0.82 9.24 -5.65
CA GLY A 440 -0.97 10.12 -4.49
C GLY A 440 -0.06 11.37 -4.53
N ASN A 441 0.10 12.00 -3.40
CA ASN A 441 0.81 13.24 -3.15
C ASN A 441 0.19 14.44 -3.91
N VAL A 442 0.36 14.54 -5.24
CA VAL A 442 -0.26 15.60 -6.05
C VAL A 442 -0.83 15.06 -7.36
N TRP A 443 -1.99 15.55 -7.80
CA TRP A 443 -2.42 15.42 -9.17
C TRP A 443 -1.39 16.07 -10.11
N GLU A 444 -1.07 15.40 -11.20
CA GLU A 444 -0.05 15.86 -12.12
C GLU A 444 -0.64 16.29 -13.45
N TRP A 445 -0.32 17.51 -13.87
CA TRP A 445 -0.65 18.04 -15.18
C TRP A 445 0.01 17.24 -16.30
N THR A 446 -0.74 16.95 -17.36
CA THR A 446 -0.22 16.35 -18.60
C THR A 446 -0.37 17.28 -19.78
N ALA A 447 0.32 16.98 -20.88
CA ALA A 447 0.18 17.73 -22.14
C ALA A 447 -1.17 17.47 -22.82
N SER A 448 -1.84 16.36 -22.49
CA SER A 448 -3.03 15.90 -23.19
C SER A 448 -4.26 16.74 -22.86
N TRP A 449 -5.07 17.00 -23.86
CA TRP A 449 -6.40 17.52 -23.69
C TRP A 449 -7.36 16.41 -23.23
N TYR A 450 -8.23 16.70 -22.30
CA TYR A 450 -9.40 15.86 -22.01
C TYR A 450 -10.58 16.24 -22.90
N VAL A 451 -10.84 17.54 -23.03
CA VAL A 451 -11.69 18.17 -24.04
C VAL A 451 -10.86 19.24 -24.71
N GLU A 452 -10.63 19.10 -26.03
CA GLU A 452 -9.79 19.99 -26.81
C GLU A 452 -10.14 21.47 -26.59
N GLY A 453 -9.14 22.28 -26.30
CA GLY A 453 -9.30 23.71 -26.05
C GLY A 453 -9.99 24.10 -24.75
N GLN A 454 -10.47 23.13 -23.93
CA GLN A 454 -11.24 23.42 -22.73
C GLN A 454 -10.59 22.88 -21.45
N THR A 455 -10.29 21.58 -21.39
CA THR A 455 -9.79 20.95 -20.16
C THR A 455 -8.60 20.02 -20.43
N ARG A 456 -7.64 20.05 -19.53
CA ARG A 456 -6.45 19.21 -19.55
C ARG A 456 -6.61 17.97 -18.68
N VAL A 457 -5.93 16.90 -19.05
CA VAL A 457 -5.86 15.67 -18.26
C VAL A 457 -4.91 15.88 -17.09
N VAL A 458 -5.32 15.42 -15.90
CA VAL A 458 -4.47 15.24 -14.73
C VAL A 458 -4.49 13.77 -14.26
N ARG A 459 -3.39 13.32 -13.72
CA ARG A 459 -3.13 11.91 -13.39
C ARG A 459 -2.60 11.75 -11.96
N GLY A 460 -2.66 10.51 -11.42
CA GLY A 460 -1.96 10.06 -10.22
C GLY A 460 -2.70 10.15 -8.91
N GLY A 461 -3.76 10.92 -8.80
CA GLY A 461 -4.36 11.20 -7.49
C GLY A 461 -3.52 12.21 -6.69
N SER A 462 -3.92 12.45 -5.45
CA SER A 462 -3.21 13.38 -4.56
C SER A 462 -3.40 12.99 -3.10
N TRP A 463 -2.80 13.73 -2.17
CA TRP A 463 -2.98 13.54 -0.73
C TRP A 463 -4.46 13.66 -0.27
N THR A 464 -5.33 14.29 -1.09
CA THR A 464 -6.76 14.40 -0.81
C THR A 464 -7.61 13.28 -1.42
N SER A 465 -7.01 12.46 -2.27
CA SER A 465 -7.73 11.47 -3.07
C SER A 465 -7.86 10.16 -2.32
N PRO A 466 -9.04 9.50 -2.34
CA PRO A 466 -9.11 8.12 -1.91
C PRO A 466 -8.23 7.23 -2.79
N LEU A 467 -7.77 6.12 -2.23
CA LEU A 467 -6.75 5.25 -2.82
C LEU A 467 -7.07 4.77 -4.24
N GLU A 468 -8.34 4.45 -4.50
CA GLU A 468 -8.80 4.03 -5.83
C GLU A 468 -8.61 5.11 -6.91
N GLN A 469 -8.40 6.36 -6.51
CA GLN A 469 -8.06 7.45 -7.43
C GLN A 469 -6.56 7.58 -7.70
N CYS A 470 -5.72 6.81 -6.98
CA CYS A 470 -4.29 6.74 -7.20
C CYS A 470 -3.89 5.62 -8.18
N ARG A 471 -4.86 4.98 -8.87
CA ARG A 471 -4.63 3.95 -9.89
C ARG A 471 -3.99 4.54 -11.13
N CYS A 472 -3.15 3.74 -11.81
CA CYS A 472 -2.42 4.16 -13.00
C CYS A 472 -3.35 4.64 -14.13
N ALA A 473 -4.49 3.95 -14.36
CA ALA A 473 -5.42 4.28 -15.44
C ALA A 473 -6.34 5.46 -15.12
N LEU A 474 -6.49 5.83 -13.84
CA LEU A 474 -7.45 6.85 -13.47
C LEU A 474 -7.05 8.21 -14.03
N ARG A 475 -8.00 8.86 -14.68
CA ARG A 475 -7.85 10.17 -15.31
C ARG A 475 -8.91 11.14 -14.81
N ARG A 476 -8.50 12.40 -14.61
CA ARG A 476 -9.37 13.52 -14.29
C ARG A 476 -9.14 14.68 -15.27
N ARG A 477 -10.02 15.64 -15.22
CA ARG A 477 -9.94 16.87 -16.03
C ARG A 477 -10.00 18.10 -15.17
N TYR A 478 -9.16 19.08 -15.49
CA TYR A 478 -9.21 20.42 -14.92
C TYR A 478 -9.12 21.47 -16.00
N ASN A 479 -9.70 22.65 -15.74
CA ASN A 479 -9.44 23.82 -16.56
C ASN A 479 -7.95 24.19 -16.44
N PRO A 480 -7.32 24.65 -17.53
CA PRO A 480 -5.87 24.96 -17.52
C PRO A 480 -5.45 25.98 -16.44
N ASP A 481 -6.33 26.92 -16.10
CA ASP A 481 -6.11 27.95 -15.06
C ASP A 481 -6.29 27.45 -13.62
N ARG A 482 -6.70 26.19 -13.44
CA ARG A 482 -6.91 25.63 -12.09
C ARG A 482 -5.59 25.57 -11.31
N ARG A 483 -5.61 26.08 -10.09
CA ARG A 483 -4.53 26.10 -9.15
C ARG A 483 -5.06 25.78 -7.75
N ASN A 484 -4.40 24.87 -7.06
CA ASN A 484 -4.85 24.40 -5.75
C ASN A 484 -3.69 23.71 -4.98
N ALA A 485 -3.90 23.43 -3.71
CA ALA A 485 -2.92 22.86 -2.81
C ALA A 485 -2.65 21.34 -3.03
N TYR A 486 -3.17 20.73 -4.09
CA TYR A 486 -3.04 19.30 -4.38
C TYR A 486 -2.75 18.98 -5.86
N SER A 487 -2.42 19.96 -6.68
CA SER A 487 -2.04 19.78 -8.09
C SER A 487 -0.66 20.38 -8.35
N GLY A 488 0.20 19.58 -8.96
CA GLY A 488 1.54 19.90 -9.41
C GLY A 488 1.80 19.26 -10.78
N PHE A 489 3.04 18.92 -11.10
CA PHE A 489 3.42 18.32 -12.37
C PHE A 489 4.78 17.63 -12.30
N ARG A 490 5.04 16.72 -13.24
CA ARG A 490 6.38 16.23 -13.55
C ARG A 490 6.74 16.50 -14.99
N VAL A 491 8.02 16.39 -15.30
CA VAL A 491 8.56 16.76 -16.60
C VAL A 491 8.92 15.54 -17.44
N LEU A 492 9.00 15.75 -18.75
CA LEU A 492 9.47 14.80 -19.75
C LEU A 492 10.63 15.40 -20.53
N ALA A 493 11.63 14.60 -20.85
CA ALA A 493 12.69 14.94 -21.78
C ALA A 493 12.70 13.96 -22.95
N ALA A 494 13.03 14.47 -24.13
CA ALA A 494 13.29 13.66 -25.31
C ALA A 494 14.49 12.71 -25.07
N PRO A 495 14.61 11.60 -25.82
CA PRO A 495 15.84 10.85 -25.92
C PRO A 495 16.99 11.78 -26.36
N SER A 496 18.16 11.56 -25.82
CA SER A 496 19.38 12.31 -26.21
C SER A 496 19.81 11.95 -27.60
#